data_8762720538184b297de2eb63f52f3b07
#
_entry.id   8762720538184b297de2eb63f52f3b07
#
_cell.length_a   1.000
_cell.length_b   1.000
_cell.length_c   1.000
_cell.angle_alpha   90.00
_cell.angle_beta   90.00
_cell.angle_gamma   90.00
#
_symmetry.space_group_name_H-M   'P 1'
#
loop_
_entity.id
_entity.type
_entity.pdbx_description
1 polymer ?
#
loop_
_entity_poly.entity_id
_entity_poly.type
_entity_poly.pdbx_seq_one_letter_code
_entity_poly.pdbx_strand_id
1 'polypeptide(L)'
;MCWTLWIVLGLFPLVDGHPKLKTHQNSLEAADTALNHQNGSLNSVLHLDDGEKAALEPNLVDPAFPMKELNTSYYPAARAAKVAQHYLNYHHGSPSKWFMVHAIKQASSEDISEVGTKYHIQFSVQEQATKEIVENCSAEILFRQTEVQSAPEVNCTCNDLLKIKTSDADHALYHHIKHQPDPMTGTDIPDSQGNIPKEMKPLWYLGGIGASFIMWQQSNESTLYNMAHVHSVKQLNSENDLLAFDYVVLLHEVVSQEMIHWHMQVAWNPTQGVTVTQCHLLPKGTMKQPLAEKHKI
;
A
#
# COMPACT_ATOMS: atom_id res chain seq x y z
N MET A 1 21.87 -33.72 -23.91
CA MET A 1 22.40 -32.59 -23.10
C MET A 1 21.30 -32.10 -22.23
N CYS A 2 21.35 -32.48 -20.96
CA CYS A 2 20.27 -32.27 -19.98
C CYS A 2 20.59 -30.95 -19.25
N TRP A 3 19.73 -29.95 -19.37
CA TRP A 3 19.80 -28.72 -18.59
C TRP A 3 18.87 -28.84 -17.39
N THR A 4 19.45 -29.08 -16.24
CA THR A 4 18.77 -29.09 -14.96
C THR A 4 18.53 -27.65 -14.54
N LEU A 5 17.26 -27.24 -14.52
CA LEU A 5 16.80 -25.97 -13.91
C LEU A 5 16.87 -26.14 -12.38
N TRP A 6 17.72 -25.37 -11.73
CA TRP A 6 17.71 -25.19 -10.28
C TRP A 6 16.56 -24.25 -9.89
N ILE A 7 15.51 -24.83 -9.31
CA ILE A 7 14.49 -24.05 -8.61
C ILE A 7 15.07 -23.70 -7.24
N VAL A 8 15.45 -22.45 -7.07
CA VAL A 8 15.81 -21.91 -5.76
C VAL A 8 14.50 -21.68 -5.02
N LEU A 9 14.15 -22.58 -4.13
CA LEU A 9 13.14 -22.38 -3.10
C LEU A 9 13.70 -21.36 -2.10
N GLY A 10 13.39 -20.08 -2.30
CA GLY A 10 13.63 -19.04 -1.32
C GLY A 10 12.73 -19.27 -0.11
N LEU A 11 13.27 -19.87 0.93
CA LEU A 11 12.72 -19.82 2.26
C LEU A 11 12.75 -18.38 2.74
N PHE A 12 11.61 -17.70 2.70
CA PHE A 12 11.47 -16.41 3.37
C PHE A 12 11.50 -16.63 4.87
N PRO A 13 12.37 -15.94 5.62
CA PRO A 13 12.28 -15.95 7.05
C PRO A 13 10.97 -15.28 7.47
N LEU A 14 10.22 -15.94 8.35
CA LEU A 14 9.14 -15.35 9.12
C LEU A 14 9.71 -14.16 9.89
N VAL A 15 9.47 -12.95 9.38
CA VAL A 15 9.75 -11.73 10.13
C VAL A 15 8.54 -11.49 11.03
N ASP A 16 8.62 -12.03 12.24
CA ASP A 16 7.83 -11.56 13.38
C ASP A 16 8.30 -10.15 13.72
N GLY A 17 7.56 -9.16 13.25
CA GLY A 17 7.89 -7.76 13.45
C GLY A 17 6.72 -6.85 13.16
N HIS A 18 5.64 -6.95 13.95
CA HIS A 18 4.70 -5.84 14.01
C HIS A 18 5.41 -4.63 14.64
N PRO A 19 5.46 -3.47 13.98
CA PRO A 19 5.88 -2.25 14.64
C PRO A 19 4.80 -1.88 15.65
N LYS A 20 5.10 -2.09 16.94
CA LYS A 20 4.31 -1.52 18.02
C LYS A 20 4.37 0.00 17.91
N LEU A 21 3.25 0.62 17.61
CA LEU A 21 3.05 2.05 17.81
C LEU A 21 3.35 2.36 19.28
N LYS A 22 4.40 3.13 19.54
CA LYS A 22 4.64 3.74 20.83
C LYS A 22 3.64 4.89 20.99
N THR A 23 2.58 4.63 21.74
CA THR A 23 1.73 5.68 22.29
C THR A 23 2.54 6.45 23.33
N HIS A 24 2.93 7.67 23.02
CA HIS A 24 3.38 8.64 24.02
C HIS A 24 2.14 9.11 24.81
N GLN A 25 1.92 8.51 25.97
CA GLN A 25 1.12 9.09 27.01
C GLN A 25 1.94 10.21 27.69
N ASN A 26 1.59 11.44 27.39
CA ASN A 26 1.98 12.56 28.24
C ASN A 26 1.03 12.59 29.44
N SER A 27 1.51 12.17 30.57
CA SER A 27 0.91 12.44 31.87
C SER A 27 1.12 13.92 32.22
N LEU A 28 0.02 14.64 32.29
CA LEU A 28 -0.04 15.91 33.01
C LEU A 28 0.01 15.62 34.51
N GLU A 29 1.05 16.03 35.16
CA GLU A 29 1.01 16.31 36.60
C GLU A 29 1.39 17.76 36.84
N ALA A 30 0.47 18.46 37.47
CA ALA A 30 0.60 19.80 37.96
C ALA A 30 1.46 19.82 39.21
N ALA A 31 2.32 20.81 39.33
CA ALA A 31 2.77 21.30 40.61
C ALA A 31 3.03 22.82 40.50
N ASP A 32 2.19 23.56 41.20
CA ASP A 32 2.29 24.91 41.63
C ASP A 32 3.56 25.14 42.46
N THR A 33 4.12 26.34 42.40
CA THR A 33 4.46 27.23 43.51
C THR A 33 5.73 28.07 43.30
N ALA A 34 5.49 29.35 43.39
CA ALA A 34 6.24 30.44 44.06
C ALA A 34 7.35 31.20 43.33
N LEU A 35 6.95 32.39 43.01
CA LEU A 35 7.58 33.72 43.23
C LEU A 35 8.97 33.75 43.93
N ASN A 36 9.95 34.48 43.38
CA ASN A 36 10.34 35.81 43.91
C ASN A 36 11.55 36.41 43.15
N HIS A 37 11.41 37.68 42.81
CA HIS A 37 12.32 38.85 42.90
C HIS A 37 13.85 38.62 42.78
N GLN A 38 14.59 39.29 41.93
CA GLN A 38 15.00 40.72 42.06
C GLN A 38 15.98 41.12 40.96
N ASN A 39 15.88 42.39 40.62
CA ASN A 39 16.75 43.29 39.90
C ASN A 39 18.26 43.17 40.16
N GLY A 40 19.04 43.52 39.16
CA GLY A 40 20.44 43.87 39.30
C GLY A 40 21.11 44.28 37.98
N SER A 41 20.99 45.57 37.66
CA SER A 41 21.80 46.31 36.69
C SER A 41 23.27 46.31 37.12
N LEU A 42 24.22 46.23 36.18
CA LEU A 42 25.28 47.26 36.01
C LEU A 42 26.36 46.84 35.00
N ASN A 43 26.66 47.78 34.16
CA ASN A 43 27.77 47.94 33.23
C ASN A 43 29.15 47.51 33.74
N SER A 44 29.98 47.05 32.80
CA SER A 44 31.36 47.55 32.50
C SER A 44 31.99 46.68 31.39
N VAL A 45 32.23 47.26 30.20
CA VAL A 45 33.46 47.89 29.69
C VAL A 45 34.60 46.92 29.41
N LEU A 46 34.79 46.73 28.08
CA LEU A 46 36.01 46.53 27.29
C LEU A 46 37.15 45.65 27.86
N HIS A 47 37.45 44.59 27.10
CA HIS A 47 38.84 44.37 26.61
C HIS A 47 38.84 43.65 25.26
N LEU A 48 39.47 44.30 24.29
CA LEU A 48 39.93 43.74 23.04
C LEU A 48 41.12 42.82 23.33
N ASP A 49 41.08 41.61 22.85
CA ASP A 49 42.33 40.90 22.54
C ASP A 49 42.22 40.15 21.24
N ASP A 50 43.20 40.32 20.42
CA ASP A 50 43.36 39.79 19.05
C ASP A 50 43.69 38.31 19.07
N GLY A 51 43.12 37.58 18.07
CA GLY A 51 43.79 36.39 17.56
C GLY A 51 43.05 35.11 17.74
N GLU A 52 42.33 34.70 16.77
CA GLU A 52 42.49 33.47 16.02
C GLU A 52 41.30 33.26 15.06
N LYS A 53 41.52 33.54 13.80
CA LYS A 53 40.63 33.10 12.71
C LYS A 53 40.61 31.57 12.67
N ALA A 54 39.76 30.94 13.43
CA ALA A 54 39.33 29.59 13.12
C ALA A 54 38.49 29.69 11.85
N ALA A 55 39.04 29.22 10.75
CA ALA A 55 38.35 29.03 9.50
C ALA A 55 37.19 28.06 9.78
N LEU A 56 35.97 28.60 9.79
CA LEU A 56 34.76 27.79 9.66
C LEU A 56 34.86 27.09 8.30
N GLU A 57 35.18 25.81 8.34
CA GLU A 57 34.98 24.91 7.22
C GLU A 57 33.55 25.12 6.74
N PRO A 58 33.31 25.42 5.45
CA PRO A 58 31.97 25.43 4.93
C PRO A 58 31.44 24.02 5.09
N ASN A 59 30.35 23.83 5.89
CA ASN A 59 29.57 22.63 5.86
C ASN A 59 29.29 22.31 4.41
N LEU A 60 29.93 21.24 3.90
CA LEU A 60 29.56 20.59 2.67
C LEU A 60 28.11 20.11 2.86
N VAL A 61 27.19 21.02 2.57
CA VAL A 61 25.83 20.61 2.24
C VAL A 61 26.00 19.80 0.97
N ASP A 62 25.84 18.50 1.08
CA ASP A 62 25.73 17.61 -0.09
C ASP A 62 24.83 18.32 -1.12
N PRO A 63 25.27 18.43 -2.37
CA PRO A 63 24.42 19.07 -3.38
C PRO A 63 23.16 18.23 -3.50
N ALA A 64 22.10 18.69 -2.82
CA ALA A 64 20.78 18.10 -2.96
C ALA A 64 20.48 18.10 -4.47
N PHE A 65 20.36 16.92 -5.06
CA PHE A 65 19.98 16.79 -6.46
C PHE A 65 18.65 17.55 -6.64
N PRO A 66 18.55 18.43 -7.65
CA PRO A 66 17.38 19.29 -7.79
C PRO A 66 16.13 18.43 -7.97
N MET A 67 15.13 18.62 -7.11
CA MET A 67 13.81 18.02 -7.28
C MET A 67 13.22 18.45 -8.63
N LYS A 68 12.88 17.47 -9.46
CA LYS A 68 12.29 17.68 -10.77
C LYS A 68 10.76 17.61 -10.62
N GLU A 69 10.09 18.73 -10.90
CA GLU A 69 8.63 18.71 -11.00
C GLU A 69 8.16 17.82 -12.16
N LEU A 70 7.11 17.06 -11.90
CA LEU A 70 6.49 16.14 -12.84
C LEU A 70 5.09 16.65 -13.22
N ASN A 71 4.75 16.53 -14.48
CA ASN A 71 3.38 16.73 -14.91
C ASN A 71 2.51 15.60 -14.32
N THR A 72 1.45 15.97 -13.60
CA THR A 72 0.55 15.04 -12.88
C THR A 72 -0.19 14.07 -13.82
N SER A 73 -0.29 14.40 -15.11
CA SER A 73 -0.88 13.53 -16.15
C SER A 73 0.13 12.55 -16.76
N TYR A 74 1.40 12.63 -16.40
CA TYR A 74 2.42 11.75 -16.96
C TYR A 74 2.50 10.42 -16.23
N TYR A 75 2.94 9.42 -16.96
CA TYR A 75 3.09 8.04 -16.50
C TYR A 75 3.86 7.89 -15.17
N PRO A 76 5.01 8.58 -14.96
CA PRO A 76 5.74 8.47 -13.70
C PRO A 76 4.92 8.91 -12.48
N ALA A 77 4.19 10.03 -12.58
CA ALA A 77 3.32 10.50 -11.50
C ALA A 77 2.15 9.54 -11.26
N ALA A 78 1.50 9.07 -12.34
CA ALA A 78 0.40 8.11 -12.25
C ALA A 78 0.85 6.77 -11.61
N ARG A 79 2.04 6.30 -11.96
CA ARG A 79 2.65 5.09 -11.41
C ARG A 79 2.93 5.25 -9.91
N ALA A 80 3.58 6.32 -9.51
CA ALA A 80 3.87 6.58 -8.09
C ALA A 80 2.56 6.66 -7.27
N ALA A 81 1.54 7.36 -7.78
CA ALA A 81 0.23 7.43 -7.13
C ALA A 81 -0.45 6.06 -7.03
N LYS A 82 -0.29 5.21 -8.06
CA LYS A 82 -0.84 3.85 -8.05
C LYS A 82 -0.16 2.96 -7.03
N VAL A 83 1.16 3.05 -6.91
CA VAL A 83 1.92 2.32 -5.89
C VAL A 83 1.48 2.76 -4.48
N ALA A 84 1.34 4.06 -4.25
CA ALA A 84 0.81 4.58 -2.99
C ALA A 84 -0.62 4.08 -2.71
N GLN A 85 -1.50 4.03 -3.73
CA GLN A 85 -2.85 3.45 -3.62
C GLN A 85 -2.80 1.98 -3.22
N HIS A 86 -1.93 1.18 -3.83
CA HIS A 86 -1.80 -0.23 -3.50
C HIS A 86 -1.31 -0.44 -2.06
N TYR A 87 -0.28 0.31 -1.65
CA TYR A 87 0.20 0.32 -0.28
C TYR A 87 -0.92 0.69 0.71
N LEU A 88 -1.65 1.77 0.42
CA LEU A 88 -2.74 2.27 1.25
C LEU A 88 -3.88 1.25 1.37
N ASN A 89 -4.28 0.61 0.27
CA ASN A 89 -5.32 -0.42 0.29
C ASN A 89 -4.92 -1.62 1.12
N TYR A 90 -3.67 -2.09 0.98
CA TYR A 90 -3.21 -3.24 1.76
C TYR A 90 -3.19 -2.95 3.26
N HIS A 91 -2.79 -1.74 3.67
CA HIS A 91 -2.66 -1.40 5.09
C HIS A 91 -3.94 -0.87 5.74
N HIS A 92 -4.85 -0.28 4.97
CA HIS A 92 -6.04 0.42 5.49
C HIS A 92 -7.35 0.00 4.84
N GLY A 93 -7.32 -0.87 3.85
CA GLY A 93 -8.50 -1.40 3.19
C GLY A 93 -9.21 -2.49 4.02
N SER A 94 -10.48 -2.73 3.70
CA SER A 94 -11.28 -3.81 4.25
C SER A 94 -12.34 -4.27 3.22
N PRO A 95 -13.03 -5.39 3.42
CA PRO A 95 -14.14 -5.78 2.54
C PRO A 95 -15.23 -4.72 2.38
N SER A 96 -15.29 -3.74 3.27
CA SER A 96 -16.21 -2.60 3.21
C SER A 96 -15.55 -1.29 2.81
N LYS A 97 -14.25 -1.30 2.53
CA LYS A 97 -13.47 -0.07 2.29
C LYS A 97 -12.32 -0.32 1.31
N TRP A 98 -12.43 0.24 0.11
CA TRP A 98 -11.41 0.16 -0.93
C TRP A 98 -11.22 1.50 -1.62
N PHE A 99 -9.98 1.94 -1.78
CA PHE A 99 -9.62 3.26 -2.29
C PHE A 99 -9.08 3.19 -3.72
N MET A 100 -9.42 4.22 -4.49
CA MET A 100 -8.80 4.48 -5.79
C MET A 100 -8.28 5.92 -5.84
N VAL A 101 -7.17 6.13 -6.53
CA VAL A 101 -6.68 7.49 -6.81
C VAL A 101 -7.78 8.27 -7.51
N HIS A 102 -8.16 9.42 -6.93
CA HIS A 102 -9.14 10.34 -7.50
C HIS A 102 -8.45 11.40 -8.35
N ALA A 103 -7.43 12.07 -7.78
CA ALA A 103 -6.65 13.08 -8.48
C ALA A 103 -5.23 13.16 -7.94
N ILE A 104 -4.27 13.47 -8.81
CA ILE A 104 -2.90 13.82 -8.43
C ILE A 104 -2.80 15.33 -8.47
N LYS A 105 -2.50 15.95 -7.33
CA LYS A 105 -2.43 17.42 -7.19
C LYS A 105 -1.03 17.96 -7.49
N GLN A 106 -0.01 17.25 -7.03
CA GLN A 106 1.38 17.61 -7.24
C GLN A 106 2.24 16.35 -7.31
N ALA A 107 3.27 16.38 -8.12
CA ALA A 107 4.25 15.32 -8.22
C ALA A 107 5.64 15.88 -8.51
N SER A 108 6.65 15.29 -7.90
CA SER A 108 8.07 15.55 -8.19
C SER A 108 8.89 14.29 -8.01
N SER A 109 10.09 14.29 -8.55
CA SER A 109 11.05 13.19 -8.38
C SER A 109 12.45 13.74 -8.12
N GLU A 110 13.24 12.95 -7.43
CA GLU A 110 14.67 13.15 -7.22
C GLU A 110 15.40 11.83 -7.50
N ASP A 111 16.49 11.92 -8.21
CA ASP A 111 17.40 10.79 -8.44
C ASP A 111 18.46 10.80 -7.33
N ILE A 112 18.47 9.76 -6.50
CA ILE A 112 19.42 9.60 -5.40
C ILE A 112 20.55 8.69 -5.90
N SER A 113 21.76 9.24 -6.04
CA SER A 113 22.91 8.51 -6.56
C SER A 113 23.10 7.18 -5.84
N GLU A 114 23.31 6.10 -6.60
CA GLU A 114 23.53 4.72 -6.12
C GLU A 114 22.37 4.12 -5.29
N VAL A 115 21.26 4.85 -5.09
CA VAL A 115 20.13 4.38 -4.33
C VAL A 115 18.92 4.10 -5.23
N GLY A 116 18.56 5.05 -6.09
CA GLY A 116 17.41 4.93 -6.98
C GLY A 116 16.65 6.25 -7.13
N THR A 117 15.42 6.17 -7.63
CA THR A 117 14.58 7.34 -7.86
C THR A 117 13.49 7.42 -6.79
N LYS A 118 13.38 8.57 -6.14
CA LYS A 118 12.36 8.87 -5.15
C LYS A 118 11.30 9.81 -5.73
N TYR A 119 10.06 9.44 -5.57
CA TYR A 119 8.90 10.22 -6.01
C TYR A 119 8.18 10.81 -4.80
N HIS A 120 7.81 12.08 -4.90
CA HIS A 120 6.95 12.76 -3.91
C HIS A 120 5.65 13.13 -4.60
N ILE A 121 4.54 12.70 -4.04
CA ILE A 121 3.21 12.97 -4.60
C ILE A 121 2.25 13.52 -3.56
N GLN A 122 1.42 14.46 -3.98
CA GLN A 122 0.22 14.88 -3.27
C GLN A 122 -1.00 14.48 -4.11
N PHE A 123 -1.94 13.80 -3.49
CA PHE A 123 -3.06 13.22 -4.21
C PHE A 123 -4.30 13.13 -3.32
N SER A 124 -5.43 12.80 -3.94
CA SER A 124 -6.65 12.41 -3.25
C SER A 124 -7.07 11.01 -3.67
N VAL A 125 -7.77 10.32 -2.79
CA VAL A 125 -8.36 9.01 -3.08
C VAL A 125 -9.86 9.06 -2.89
N GLN A 126 -10.58 8.22 -3.64
CA GLN A 126 -12.02 8.02 -3.47
C GLN A 126 -12.28 6.65 -2.88
N GLU A 127 -13.03 6.60 -1.78
CA GLU A 127 -13.56 5.37 -1.24
C GLU A 127 -14.68 4.84 -2.16
N GLN A 128 -14.63 3.54 -2.52
CA GLN A 128 -15.45 3.01 -3.62
C GLN A 128 -16.87 2.66 -3.23
N ALA A 129 -17.17 2.42 -1.96
CA ALA A 129 -18.52 2.10 -1.51
C ALA A 129 -19.38 3.37 -1.33
N THR A 130 -18.85 4.37 -0.63
CA THR A 130 -19.55 5.64 -0.32
C THR A 130 -19.35 6.73 -1.36
N LYS A 131 -18.29 6.60 -2.19
CA LYS A 131 -17.79 7.61 -3.10
C LYS A 131 -17.23 8.86 -2.41
N GLU A 132 -16.97 8.76 -1.11
CA GLU A 132 -16.34 9.82 -0.35
C GLU A 132 -14.90 10.05 -0.82
N ILE A 133 -14.53 11.33 -0.98
CA ILE A 133 -13.19 11.72 -1.40
C ILE A 133 -12.38 12.09 -0.16
N VAL A 134 -11.24 11.42 0.01
CA VAL A 134 -10.25 11.74 1.02
C VAL A 134 -9.19 12.62 0.38
N GLU A 135 -9.18 13.86 0.80
CA GLU A 135 -8.23 14.87 0.35
C GLU A 135 -6.91 14.81 1.15
N ASN A 136 -5.90 15.53 0.70
CA ASN A 136 -4.65 15.74 1.43
C ASN A 136 -3.89 14.45 1.80
N CYS A 137 -3.83 13.51 0.86
CA CYS A 137 -2.90 12.41 0.92
C CYS A 137 -1.54 12.83 0.35
N SER A 138 -0.47 12.39 0.99
CA SER A 138 0.89 12.54 0.49
C SER A 138 1.63 11.21 0.57
N ALA A 139 2.51 10.96 -0.37
CA ALA A 139 3.37 9.79 -0.32
C ALA A 139 4.76 10.07 -0.89
N GLU A 140 5.73 9.39 -0.30
CA GLU A 140 7.08 9.23 -0.82
C GLU A 140 7.27 7.79 -1.26
N ILE A 141 7.71 7.59 -2.50
CA ILE A 141 7.90 6.26 -3.08
C ILE A 141 9.34 6.17 -3.59
N LEU A 142 10.14 5.29 -3.01
CA LEU A 142 11.51 5.04 -3.44
C LEU A 142 11.58 3.74 -4.22
N PHE A 143 11.91 3.84 -5.50
CA PHE A 143 12.29 2.70 -6.33
C PHE A 143 13.82 2.54 -6.26
N ARG A 144 14.27 1.48 -5.59
CA ARG A 144 15.70 1.21 -5.46
C ARG A 144 16.28 0.66 -6.75
N GLN A 145 17.46 1.15 -7.10
CA GLN A 145 18.27 0.58 -8.15
C GLN A 145 19.08 -0.61 -7.58
N THR A 146 18.53 -1.82 -7.73
CA THR A 146 19.11 -3.06 -7.22
C THR A 146 19.21 -4.09 -8.34
N GLU A 147 20.18 -5.01 -8.27
CA GLU A 147 20.31 -6.11 -9.23
C GLU A 147 19.10 -7.06 -9.19
N VAL A 148 18.50 -7.22 -8.02
CA VAL A 148 17.28 -8.03 -7.81
C VAL A 148 16.12 -7.09 -7.57
N GLN A 149 15.03 -7.29 -8.30
CA GLN A 149 13.81 -6.50 -8.12
C GLN A 149 13.36 -6.56 -6.66
N SER A 150 13.22 -5.40 -6.04
CA SER A 150 12.66 -5.21 -4.71
C SER A 150 11.40 -4.37 -4.79
N ALA A 151 10.49 -4.59 -3.84
CA ALA A 151 9.31 -3.74 -3.71
C ALA A 151 9.72 -2.29 -3.44
N PRO A 152 9.01 -1.30 -3.99
CA PRO A 152 9.27 0.09 -3.67
C PRO A 152 8.98 0.37 -2.19
N GLU A 153 9.84 1.17 -1.57
CA GLU A 153 9.58 1.68 -0.22
C GLU A 153 8.54 2.78 -0.31
N VAL A 154 7.53 2.69 0.54
CA VAL A 154 6.41 3.64 0.53
C VAL A 154 6.22 4.21 1.92
N ASN A 155 6.25 5.55 2.01
CA ASN A 155 5.79 6.29 3.17
C ASN A 155 4.57 7.10 2.74
N CYS A 156 3.39 6.71 3.21
CA CYS A 156 2.12 7.31 2.79
C CYS A 156 1.33 7.83 3.99
N THR A 157 0.84 9.06 3.88
CA THR A 157 0.04 9.72 4.91
C THR A 157 -1.25 10.23 4.30
N CYS A 158 -2.38 9.85 4.89
CA CYS A 158 -3.72 10.32 4.53
C CYS A 158 -4.48 10.60 5.83
N ASN A 159 -4.43 11.83 6.33
CA ASN A 159 -4.92 12.17 7.67
C ASN A 159 -6.43 11.92 7.86
N ASP A 160 -7.21 12.02 6.80
CA ASP A 160 -8.66 11.91 6.86
C ASP A 160 -9.20 10.49 6.63
N LEU A 161 -8.33 9.50 6.37
CA LEU A 161 -8.73 8.10 6.23
C LEU A 161 -9.46 7.54 7.44
N LEU A 162 -9.07 7.97 8.64
CA LEU A 162 -9.68 7.54 9.89
C LEU A 162 -11.13 8.03 10.08
N LYS A 163 -11.56 9.01 9.29
CA LYS A 163 -12.95 9.49 9.29
C LYS A 163 -13.90 8.49 8.65
N ILE A 164 -13.42 7.67 7.72
CA ILE A 164 -14.21 6.62 7.07
C ILE A 164 -14.35 5.43 8.00
N LYS A 165 -15.48 5.35 8.67
CA LYS A 165 -15.78 4.29 9.65
C LYS A 165 -16.50 3.13 8.96
N THR A 166 -15.83 2.00 8.84
CA THR A 166 -16.41 0.76 8.29
C THR A 166 -16.41 -0.39 9.29
N SER A 167 -15.95 -0.14 10.51
CA SER A 167 -15.80 -1.18 11.54
C SER A 167 -17.08 -1.98 11.78
N ASP A 168 -18.22 -1.30 11.91
CA ASP A 168 -19.52 -1.98 12.17
C ASP A 168 -19.93 -2.85 10.97
N ALA A 169 -19.74 -2.35 9.75
CA ALA A 169 -20.01 -3.10 8.53
C ALA A 169 -19.08 -4.32 8.40
N ASP A 170 -17.79 -4.15 8.70
CA ASP A 170 -16.81 -5.22 8.66
C ASP A 170 -17.11 -6.30 9.71
N HIS A 171 -17.48 -5.93 10.95
CA HIS A 171 -17.90 -6.88 11.98
C HIS A 171 -19.20 -7.61 11.60
N ALA A 172 -20.17 -6.89 11.08
CA ALA A 172 -21.42 -7.51 10.63
C ALA A 172 -21.17 -8.52 9.50
N LEU A 173 -20.34 -8.16 8.53
CA LEU A 173 -19.95 -9.05 7.44
C LEU A 173 -19.19 -10.28 7.95
N TYR A 174 -18.22 -10.07 8.86
CA TYR A 174 -17.45 -11.15 9.45
C TYR A 174 -18.35 -12.17 10.15
N HIS A 175 -19.27 -11.70 11.00
CA HIS A 175 -20.24 -12.57 11.68
C HIS A 175 -21.16 -13.27 10.68
N HIS A 176 -21.62 -12.57 9.66
CA HIS A 176 -22.44 -13.17 8.62
C HIS A 176 -21.72 -14.34 7.93
N ILE A 177 -20.50 -14.13 7.44
CA ILE A 177 -19.72 -15.16 6.76
C ILE A 177 -19.38 -16.33 7.69
N LYS A 178 -19.02 -16.04 8.95
CA LYS A 178 -18.63 -17.07 9.92
C LYS A 178 -19.75 -18.02 10.28
N HIS A 179 -21.01 -17.56 10.21
CA HIS A 179 -22.18 -18.36 10.60
C HIS A 179 -22.96 -18.93 9.40
N GLN A 180 -22.47 -18.74 8.18
CA GLN A 180 -23.08 -19.40 7.03
C GLN A 180 -22.81 -20.91 7.05
N PRO A 181 -23.82 -21.72 6.68
CA PRO A 181 -23.67 -23.18 6.65
C PRO A 181 -22.72 -23.64 5.54
N ASP A 182 -22.69 -22.90 4.43
CA ASP A 182 -21.90 -23.24 3.25
C ASP A 182 -20.77 -22.23 3.07
N PRO A 183 -19.55 -22.68 2.71
CA PRO A 183 -18.45 -21.81 2.39
C PRO A 183 -18.79 -20.86 1.23
N MET A 184 -18.44 -19.58 1.36
CA MET A 184 -18.60 -18.63 0.26
C MET A 184 -17.70 -18.98 -0.91
N THR A 185 -18.28 -18.95 -2.10
CA THR A 185 -17.56 -19.15 -3.37
C THR A 185 -18.04 -18.13 -4.39
N GLY A 186 -17.17 -17.80 -5.33
CA GLY A 186 -17.49 -16.92 -6.45
C GLY A 186 -16.54 -17.13 -7.60
N THR A 187 -17.03 -16.87 -8.82
CA THR A 187 -16.24 -16.93 -10.04
C THR A 187 -16.58 -15.74 -10.92
N ASP A 188 -15.61 -15.35 -11.74
CA ASP A 188 -15.79 -14.34 -12.77
C ASP A 188 -16.39 -13.02 -12.24
N ILE A 189 -15.67 -12.36 -11.31
CA ILE A 189 -16.08 -11.09 -10.69
C ILE A 189 -15.12 -9.97 -11.13
N PRO A 190 -15.60 -8.91 -11.79
CA PRO A 190 -16.94 -8.71 -12.36
C PRO A 190 -17.30 -9.72 -13.46
N ASP A 191 -18.57 -9.83 -13.79
CA ASP A 191 -19.04 -10.63 -14.91
C ASP A 191 -18.56 -10.08 -16.27
N SER A 192 -18.88 -10.77 -17.37
CA SER A 192 -18.47 -10.36 -18.72
C SER A 192 -19.04 -9.00 -19.18
N GLN A 193 -20.02 -8.47 -18.44
CA GLN A 193 -20.64 -7.16 -18.67
C GLN A 193 -20.10 -6.08 -17.72
N GLY A 194 -19.17 -6.44 -16.83
CA GLY A 194 -18.59 -5.54 -15.83
C GLY A 194 -19.45 -5.37 -14.56
N ASN A 195 -20.48 -6.18 -14.35
CA ASN A 195 -21.32 -6.09 -13.17
C ASN A 195 -20.75 -6.91 -12.01
N ILE A 196 -20.90 -6.38 -10.81
CA ILE A 196 -20.55 -7.07 -9.56
C ILE A 196 -21.83 -7.23 -8.74
N PRO A 197 -22.31 -8.47 -8.53
CA PRO A 197 -23.44 -8.74 -7.65
C PRO A 197 -23.20 -8.13 -6.26
N LYS A 198 -24.24 -7.61 -5.64
CA LYS A 198 -24.11 -6.89 -4.37
C LYS A 198 -23.46 -7.75 -3.28
N GLU A 199 -23.84 -9.02 -3.24
CA GLU A 199 -23.31 -10.03 -2.31
C GLU A 199 -21.86 -10.38 -2.56
N MET A 200 -21.35 -10.18 -3.80
CA MET A 200 -19.96 -10.44 -4.18
C MET A 200 -19.04 -9.23 -4.01
N LYS A 201 -19.60 -8.02 -3.78
CA LYS A 201 -18.77 -6.82 -3.58
C LYS A 201 -17.73 -6.94 -2.47
N PRO A 202 -18.09 -7.49 -1.28
CA PRO A 202 -17.09 -7.66 -0.21
C PRO A 202 -15.95 -8.60 -0.61
N LEU A 203 -16.24 -9.68 -1.35
CA LEU A 203 -15.22 -10.60 -1.85
C LEU A 203 -14.36 -9.95 -2.93
N TRP A 204 -14.96 -9.12 -3.80
CA TRP A 204 -14.24 -8.33 -4.78
C TRP A 204 -13.27 -7.34 -4.10
N TYR A 205 -13.72 -6.61 -3.07
CA TYR A 205 -12.87 -5.67 -2.33
C TYR A 205 -11.76 -6.40 -1.58
N LEU A 206 -12.08 -7.51 -0.90
CA LEU A 206 -11.08 -8.32 -0.20
C LEU A 206 -10.01 -8.87 -1.17
N GLY A 207 -10.45 -9.37 -2.34
CA GLY A 207 -9.57 -9.78 -3.42
C GLY A 207 -8.69 -8.62 -3.91
N GLY A 208 -9.26 -7.42 -4.05
CA GLY A 208 -8.55 -6.20 -4.45
C GLY A 208 -7.49 -5.76 -3.44
N ILE A 209 -7.77 -5.94 -2.15
CA ILE A 209 -6.80 -5.64 -1.08
C ILE A 209 -5.65 -6.65 -1.11
N GLY A 210 -5.95 -7.95 -1.22
CA GLY A 210 -4.91 -8.97 -1.38
C GLY A 210 -4.08 -8.76 -2.66
N ALA A 211 -4.74 -8.46 -3.78
CA ALA A 211 -4.07 -8.12 -5.03
C ALA A 211 -3.22 -6.83 -4.91
N SER A 212 -3.63 -5.87 -4.07
CA SER A 212 -2.86 -4.65 -3.82
C SER A 212 -1.50 -4.96 -3.19
N PHE A 213 -1.41 -5.96 -2.31
CA PHE A 213 -0.12 -6.45 -1.81
C PHE A 213 0.77 -6.92 -2.97
N ILE A 214 0.24 -7.78 -3.84
CA ILE A 214 1.01 -8.31 -4.99
C ILE A 214 1.43 -7.18 -5.92
N MET A 215 0.51 -6.29 -6.28
CA MET A 215 0.77 -5.17 -7.18
C MET A 215 1.82 -4.22 -6.61
N TRP A 216 1.78 -3.93 -5.31
CA TRP A 216 2.83 -3.15 -4.65
C TRP A 216 4.17 -3.88 -4.69
N GLN A 217 4.22 -5.17 -4.31
CA GLN A 217 5.45 -5.96 -4.29
C GLN A 217 6.08 -6.14 -5.67
N GLN A 218 5.29 -6.17 -6.74
CA GLN A 218 5.74 -6.35 -8.12
C GLN A 218 6.01 -5.03 -8.86
N SER A 219 5.70 -3.89 -8.23
CA SER A 219 5.87 -2.59 -8.86
C SER A 219 7.34 -2.19 -8.97
N ASN A 220 7.68 -1.57 -10.09
CA ASN A 220 8.95 -0.90 -10.34
C ASN A 220 8.72 0.34 -11.23
N GLU A 221 9.78 1.05 -11.61
CA GLU A 221 9.68 2.26 -12.43
C GLU A 221 9.14 2.05 -13.85
N SER A 222 9.02 0.81 -14.31
CA SER A 222 8.51 0.49 -15.66
C SER A 222 7.14 -0.15 -15.65
N THR A 223 6.56 -0.49 -14.50
CA THR A 223 5.29 -1.22 -14.39
C THR A 223 4.15 -0.37 -13.85
N LEU A 224 2.92 -0.70 -14.24
CA LEU A 224 1.70 -0.09 -13.73
C LEU A 224 0.59 -1.14 -13.66
N TYR A 225 0.25 -1.58 -12.47
CA TYR A 225 -0.71 -2.65 -12.26
C TYR A 225 -2.11 -2.17 -11.90
N ASN A 226 -3.12 -2.89 -12.40
CA ASN A 226 -4.50 -2.85 -11.92
C ASN A 226 -5.02 -4.27 -11.72
N MET A 227 -5.88 -4.49 -10.74
CA MET A 227 -6.66 -5.72 -10.69
C MET A 227 -7.81 -5.61 -11.70
N ALA A 228 -7.84 -6.54 -12.64
CA ALA A 228 -8.87 -6.59 -13.67
C ALA A 228 -10.05 -7.47 -13.26
N HIS A 229 -9.78 -8.59 -12.55
CA HIS A 229 -10.78 -9.63 -12.37
C HIS A 229 -10.43 -10.57 -11.21
N VAL A 230 -11.43 -11.03 -10.47
CA VAL A 230 -11.33 -12.21 -9.61
C VAL A 230 -11.87 -13.39 -10.40
N HIS A 231 -10.96 -14.25 -10.87
CA HIS A 231 -11.35 -15.44 -11.64
C HIS A 231 -12.08 -16.45 -10.77
N SER A 232 -11.58 -16.66 -9.54
CA SER A 232 -12.27 -17.50 -8.56
C SER A 232 -11.92 -17.07 -7.14
N VAL A 233 -12.85 -17.28 -6.25
CA VAL A 233 -12.68 -17.18 -4.80
C VAL A 233 -13.40 -18.30 -4.10
N LYS A 234 -12.76 -18.89 -3.09
CA LYS A 234 -13.33 -19.92 -2.24
C LYS A 234 -12.93 -19.68 -0.79
N GLN A 235 -13.91 -19.66 0.10
CA GLN A 235 -13.65 -19.64 1.52
C GLN A 235 -13.04 -20.97 1.95
N LEU A 236 -11.96 -20.92 2.73
CA LEU A 236 -11.29 -22.06 3.30
C LEU A 236 -11.77 -22.31 4.73
N ASN A 237 -11.59 -23.53 5.20
CA ASN A 237 -11.75 -23.82 6.62
C ASN A 237 -10.71 -23.02 7.40
N SER A 238 -11.13 -22.31 8.40
CA SER A 238 -10.26 -21.48 9.23
C SER A 238 -10.17 -22.09 10.63
N GLU A 239 -8.93 -22.29 11.05
CA GLU A 239 -8.61 -22.58 12.44
C GLU A 239 -8.48 -21.26 13.16
N ASN A 240 -8.97 -20.78 14.06
CA ASN A 240 -8.90 -19.47 14.71
C ASN A 240 -10.00 -18.49 14.26
N ASP A 241 -9.92 -17.28 14.81
CA ASP A 241 -10.85 -16.18 14.52
C ASP A 241 -10.52 -15.42 13.22
N LEU A 242 -9.93 -16.09 12.23
CA LEU A 242 -9.65 -15.55 10.91
C LEU A 242 -10.58 -16.18 9.88
N LEU A 243 -11.11 -15.41 8.96
CA LEU A 243 -11.70 -15.92 7.73
C LEU A 243 -10.59 -16.05 6.69
N ALA A 244 -10.43 -17.24 6.11
CA ALA A 244 -9.43 -17.50 5.09
C ALA A 244 -10.10 -17.75 3.73
N PHE A 245 -9.49 -17.23 2.69
CA PHE A 245 -9.99 -17.34 1.31
C PHE A 245 -8.86 -17.68 0.36
N ASP A 246 -9.17 -18.53 -0.61
CA ASP A 246 -8.33 -18.89 -1.73
C ASP A 246 -8.79 -18.12 -2.96
N TYR A 247 -7.90 -17.35 -3.57
CA TYR A 247 -8.20 -16.49 -4.71
C TYR A 247 -7.35 -16.85 -5.91
N VAL A 248 -7.95 -16.77 -7.09
CA VAL A 248 -7.24 -16.58 -8.34
C VAL A 248 -7.65 -15.22 -8.89
N VAL A 249 -6.69 -14.31 -9.04
CA VAL A 249 -6.92 -12.96 -9.55
C VAL A 249 -6.19 -12.75 -10.87
N LEU A 250 -6.76 -11.89 -11.70
CA LEU A 250 -6.17 -11.43 -12.94
C LEU A 250 -5.69 -10.00 -12.78
N LEU A 251 -4.39 -9.79 -12.89
CA LEU A 251 -3.78 -8.47 -12.89
C LEU A 251 -3.49 -8.02 -14.32
N HIS A 252 -3.76 -6.77 -14.61
CA HIS A 252 -3.40 -6.12 -15.85
C HIS A 252 -2.17 -5.26 -15.62
N GLU A 253 -1.05 -5.62 -16.24
CA GLU A 253 0.12 -4.77 -16.35
C GLU A 253 -0.08 -3.84 -17.55
N VAL A 254 -0.34 -2.55 -17.26
CA VAL A 254 -0.83 -1.57 -18.25
C VAL A 254 0.23 -1.21 -19.28
N VAL A 255 1.52 -1.26 -18.94
CA VAL A 255 2.60 -0.86 -19.85
C VAL A 255 2.84 -1.94 -20.91
N SER A 256 2.98 -3.19 -20.48
CA SER A 256 3.17 -4.34 -21.36
C SER A 256 1.87 -4.86 -21.96
N GLN A 257 0.71 -4.40 -21.45
CA GLN A 257 -0.62 -4.94 -21.82
C GLN A 257 -0.78 -6.43 -21.47
N GLU A 258 0.01 -6.94 -20.54
CA GLU A 258 -0.08 -8.33 -20.12
C GLU A 258 -1.19 -8.54 -19.09
N MET A 259 -1.92 -9.64 -19.26
CA MET A 259 -2.87 -10.15 -18.30
C MET A 259 -2.22 -11.32 -17.54
N ILE A 260 -2.06 -11.15 -16.23
CA ILE A 260 -1.20 -12.00 -15.40
C ILE A 260 -2.06 -12.63 -14.29
N HIS A 261 -2.12 -13.96 -14.26
CA HIS A 261 -2.86 -14.68 -13.23
C HIS A 261 -2.00 -14.92 -12.00
N TRP A 262 -2.56 -14.58 -10.85
CA TRP A 262 -1.96 -14.86 -9.55
C TRP A 262 -2.90 -15.69 -8.70
N HIS A 263 -2.34 -16.69 -8.05
CA HIS A 263 -2.98 -17.37 -6.94
C HIS A 263 -2.55 -16.70 -5.64
N MET A 264 -3.49 -16.50 -4.73
CA MET A 264 -3.19 -15.98 -3.39
C MET A 264 -4.15 -16.53 -2.35
N GLN A 265 -3.66 -16.68 -1.14
CA GLN A 265 -4.46 -16.93 0.04
C GLN A 265 -4.50 -15.68 0.92
N VAL A 266 -5.71 -15.31 1.31
CA VAL A 266 -5.98 -14.11 2.09
C VAL A 266 -6.68 -14.50 3.38
N ALA A 267 -6.12 -14.06 4.50
CA ALA A 267 -6.75 -14.14 5.81
C ALA A 267 -7.27 -12.77 6.22
N TRP A 268 -8.45 -12.72 6.83
CA TRP A 268 -9.07 -11.48 7.25
C TRP A 268 -9.81 -11.61 8.59
N ASN A 269 -9.68 -10.58 9.40
CA ASN A 269 -10.44 -10.36 10.62
C ASN A 269 -10.63 -8.84 10.79
N PRO A 270 -11.81 -8.35 11.20
CA PRO A 270 -12.08 -6.91 11.34
C PRO A 270 -11.11 -6.15 12.25
N THR A 271 -10.56 -6.85 13.25
CA THR A 271 -9.63 -6.26 14.23
C THR A 271 -8.18 -6.30 13.74
N GLN A 272 -7.80 -7.38 13.04
CA GLN A 272 -6.41 -7.61 12.60
C GLN A 272 -6.16 -7.10 11.18
N GLY A 273 -7.23 -6.83 10.41
CA GLY A 273 -7.13 -6.43 9.01
C GLY A 273 -6.92 -7.61 8.06
N VAL A 274 -6.34 -7.33 6.91
CA VAL A 274 -6.12 -8.28 5.82
C VAL A 274 -4.65 -8.71 5.79
N THR A 275 -4.41 -10.01 5.64
CA THR A 275 -3.07 -10.57 5.49
C THR A 275 -3.03 -11.52 4.29
N VAL A 276 -2.08 -11.34 3.40
CA VAL A 276 -1.78 -12.31 2.33
C VAL A 276 -0.80 -13.34 2.89
N THR A 277 -1.27 -14.57 3.04
CA THR A 277 -0.47 -15.65 3.64
C THR A 277 0.38 -16.40 2.63
N GLN A 278 -0.12 -16.49 1.39
CA GLN A 278 0.58 -17.11 0.26
C GLN A 278 0.22 -16.37 -1.02
N CYS A 279 1.17 -16.20 -1.92
CA CYS A 279 0.89 -15.77 -3.29
C CYS A 279 1.96 -16.31 -4.26
N HIS A 280 1.54 -16.66 -5.46
CA HIS A 280 2.44 -17.06 -6.53
C HIS A 280 1.82 -16.84 -7.91
N LEU A 281 2.71 -16.64 -8.86
CA LEU A 281 2.36 -16.48 -10.26
C LEU A 281 1.87 -17.82 -10.84
N LEU A 282 0.74 -17.79 -11.55
CA LEU A 282 0.28 -18.97 -12.26
C LEU A 282 0.88 -19.04 -13.69
N PRO A 283 1.29 -20.24 -14.16
CA PRO A 283 1.82 -20.39 -15.51
C PRO A 283 0.80 -19.98 -16.59
N LYS A 284 1.28 -19.33 -17.64
CA LYS A 284 0.44 -19.00 -18.80
C LYS A 284 -0.16 -20.29 -19.38
N GLY A 285 -1.47 -20.33 -19.56
CA GLY A 285 -2.20 -21.50 -20.13
C GLY A 285 -2.76 -22.49 -19.10
N THR A 286 -2.59 -22.25 -17.81
CA THR A 286 -3.17 -23.10 -16.75
C THR A 286 -4.71 -22.98 -16.70
N MET A 287 -5.26 -21.87 -17.14
CA MET A 287 -6.70 -21.62 -17.21
C MET A 287 -7.21 -22.06 -18.57
N LYS A 288 -7.85 -23.22 -18.63
CA LYS A 288 -8.68 -23.60 -19.78
C LYS A 288 -9.85 -22.61 -19.81
N GLN A 289 -9.95 -21.83 -20.90
CA GLN A 289 -11.17 -21.07 -21.17
C GLN A 289 -12.35 -22.05 -21.10
N PRO A 290 -13.49 -21.70 -20.46
CA PRO A 290 -14.70 -22.47 -20.59
C PRO A 290 -14.98 -22.62 -22.09
N LEU A 291 -15.07 -23.84 -22.57
CA LEU A 291 -15.49 -24.11 -23.94
C LEU A 291 -16.84 -23.41 -24.12
N ALA A 292 -16.86 -22.40 -24.99
CA ALA A 292 -18.11 -21.79 -25.42
C ALA A 292 -19.05 -22.93 -25.86
N GLU A 293 -20.12 -23.17 -25.10
CA GLU A 293 -21.16 -24.10 -25.52
C GLU A 293 -21.68 -23.62 -26.86
N LYS A 294 -21.34 -24.40 -27.90
CA LYS A 294 -21.92 -24.20 -29.20
C LYS A 294 -23.42 -24.48 -29.07
N HIS A 295 -24.20 -23.43 -28.95
CA HIS A 295 -25.63 -23.51 -29.18
C HIS A 295 -25.81 -24.09 -30.59
N LYS A 296 -26.18 -25.36 -30.65
CA LYS A 296 -26.79 -25.95 -31.87
C LYS A 296 -28.15 -25.28 -32.03
N ILE A 297 -28.27 -24.57 -33.13
CA ILE A 297 -29.53 -24.10 -33.73
C ILE A 297 -30.31 -25.33 -34.23
#